data_a87775c08bd4239687466f94012760ab
#
_entry.id   a87775c08bd4239687466f94012760ab
#
_cell.length_a   1.000
_cell.length_b   1.000
_cell.length_c   1.000
_cell.angle_alpha   90.00
_cell.angle_beta   90.00
_cell.angle_gamma   90.00
#
_symmetry.space_group_name_H-M   'P 1'
#
loop_
_entity.id
_entity.type
_entity.pdbx_description
1 polymer ?
#
loop_
_entity_poly.entity_id
_entity_poly.type
_entity_poly.pdbx_seq_one_letter_code
_entity_poly.pdbx_strand_id
1 'polypeptide(L)'
;WQDIITIKTWPRPPAGLFFLRDFAIFLPDGTLAAAATSSWLFINRATRLPDRNAMKQVSLPYCHQSILGHDPKRLSENTGYEAMARVYPRFSDFDFHAHVNNSVYVGWIFDSYTSGFHEQHRPLRIQLDFIHELISDGEISIGMYRHGLIHHFEGRVSEKATLCFRALVEWH
;
A
#
# COMPACT_ATOMS: atom_id res chain seq x y z
N TRP A 1 11.20 -0.27 -20.56
CA TRP A 1 11.14 -1.73 -20.50
C TRP A 1 12.55 -2.31 -20.63
N GLN A 2 12.91 -3.28 -19.77
CA GLN A 2 14.23 -3.93 -19.68
C GLN A 2 15.39 -3.03 -19.18
N ASP A 3 15.11 -1.88 -18.63
CA ASP A 3 16.14 -1.06 -17.99
C ASP A 3 16.64 -1.76 -16.70
N ILE A 4 17.96 -1.69 -16.49
CA ILE A 4 18.56 -2.15 -15.23
C ILE A 4 18.41 -1.04 -14.20
N ILE A 5 17.78 -1.34 -13.09
CA ILE A 5 17.58 -0.39 -11.98
C ILE A 5 18.36 -0.85 -10.74
N THR A 6 18.74 0.10 -9.91
CA THR A 6 19.31 -0.18 -8.58
C THR A 6 18.29 0.13 -7.52
N ILE A 7 17.97 -0.86 -6.67
CA ILE A 7 17.09 -0.67 -5.51
C ILE A 7 17.94 -0.67 -4.25
N LYS A 8 17.88 0.43 -3.48
CA LYS A 8 18.46 0.54 -2.14
C LYS A 8 17.35 0.53 -1.11
N THR A 9 17.55 -0.18 -0.01
CA THR A 9 16.57 -0.21 1.07
C THR A 9 17.29 -0.25 2.42
N TRP A 10 16.74 0.42 3.42
CA TRP A 10 17.30 0.47 4.77
C TRP A 10 16.19 0.60 5.82
N PRO A 11 16.37 -0.03 7.00
CA PRO A 11 15.48 0.17 8.13
C PRO A 11 15.72 1.55 8.76
N ARG A 12 14.65 2.19 9.17
CA ARG A 12 14.65 3.44 9.93
C ARG A 12 14.32 3.16 11.40
N PRO A 13 14.63 4.09 12.31
CA PRO A 13 14.16 4.00 13.69
C PRO A 13 12.63 3.81 13.74
N PRO A 14 12.12 2.99 14.67
CA PRO A 14 10.69 2.81 14.83
C PRO A 14 9.95 4.12 15.16
N ALA A 15 8.77 4.30 14.58
CA ALA A 15 7.85 5.38 14.91
C ALA A 15 6.66 4.80 15.71
N GLY A 16 6.68 4.97 17.02
CA GLY A 16 5.69 4.37 17.92
C GLY A 16 5.70 2.84 17.86
N LEU A 17 4.66 2.24 17.32
CA LEU A 17 4.54 0.77 17.16
C LEU A 17 4.97 0.28 15.77
N PHE A 18 5.39 1.17 14.88
CA PHE A 18 5.70 0.83 13.51
C PHE A 18 7.21 0.76 13.27
N PHE A 19 7.64 -0.30 12.61
CA PHE A 19 8.96 -0.39 12.00
C PHE A 19 8.91 0.23 10.61
N LEU A 20 9.78 1.19 10.37
CA LEU A 20 9.84 1.88 9.10
C LEU A 20 10.97 1.32 8.24
N ARG A 21 10.73 1.26 6.94
CA ARG A 21 11.74 0.91 5.95
C ARG A 21 11.60 1.79 4.73
N ASP A 22 12.71 2.40 4.34
CA ASP A 22 12.78 3.22 3.15
C ASP A 22 13.32 2.42 1.97
N PHE A 23 12.91 2.85 0.78
CA PHE A 23 13.32 2.31 -0.51
C PHE A 23 13.62 3.46 -1.45
N ALA A 24 14.70 3.33 -2.22
CA ALA A 24 15.05 4.23 -3.30
C ALA A 24 15.35 3.43 -4.55
N ILE A 25 14.77 3.82 -5.67
CA ILE A 25 14.96 3.20 -6.97
C ILE A 25 15.71 4.18 -7.85
N PHE A 26 16.85 3.76 -8.36
CA PHE A 26 17.73 4.57 -9.22
C PHE A 26 17.78 4.01 -10.62
N LEU A 27 17.78 4.91 -11.60
CA LEU A 27 18.09 4.61 -12.98
C LEU A 27 19.60 4.29 -13.16
N PRO A 28 20.01 3.76 -14.32
CA PRO A 28 21.41 3.42 -14.59
C PRO A 28 22.38 4.62 -14.48
N ASP A 29 21.90 5.83 -14.74
CA ASP A 29 22.66 7.08 -14.62
C ASP A 29 22.76 7.62 -13.19
N GLY A 30 22.15 6.92 -12.21
CA GLY A 30 22.12 7.34 -10.82
C GLY A 30 20.96 8.29 -10.46
N THR A 31 20.11 8.65 -11.39
CA THR A 31 18.92 9.48 -11.14
C THR A 31 17.93 8.72 -10.27
N LEU A 32 17.39 9.37 -9.21
CA LEU A 32 16.33 8.82 -8.38
C LEU A 32 15.01 8.78 -9.18
N ALA A 33 14.56 7.58 -9.52
CA ALA A 33 13.32 7.36 -10.27
C ALA A 33 12.09 7.27 -9.37
N ALA A 34 12.23 6.63 -8.20
CA ALA A 34 11.13 6.50 -7.24
C ALA A 34 11.66 6.33 -5.82
N ALA A 35 10.84 6.72 -4.86
CA ALA A 35 11.12 6.53 -3.44
C ALA A 35 9.86 6.06 -2.72
N ALA A 36 10.04 5.24 -1.67
CA ALA A 36 8.93 4.77 -0.85
C ALA A 36 9.34 4.57 0.60
N THR A 37 8.35 4.65 1.49
CA THR A 37 8.48 4.23 2.89
C THR A 37 7.38 3.23 3.20
N SER A 38 7.72 2.10 3.78
CA SER A 38 6.77 1.13 4.32
C SER A 38 6.75 1.16 5.84
N SER A 39 5.57 0.93 6.42
CA SER A 39 5.33 0.83 7.86
C SER A 39 4.87 -0.59 8.19
N TRP A 40 5.56 -1.25 9.11
CA TRP A 40 5.31 -2.63 9.51
C TRP A 40 4.94 -2.71 10.97
N LEU A 41 3.98 -3.54 11.28
CA LEU A 41 3.50 -3.75 12.64
C LEU A 41 3.67 -5.23 13.00
N PHE A 42 4.28 -5.52 14.16
CA PHE A 42 4.22 -6.85 14.72
C PHE A 42 2.87 -7.10 15.36
N ILE A 43 2.19 -8.14 14.93
CA ILE A 43 0.90 -8.54 15.45
C ILE A 43 1.04 -9.89 16.16
N ASN A 44 0.56 -9.98 17.38
CA ASN A 44 0.44 -11.25 18.08
C ASN A 44 -0.56 -12.13 17.34
N ARG A 45 -0.13 -13.32 16.94
CA ARG A 45 -0.91 -14.20 16.07
C ARG A 45 -2.21 -14.71 16.73
N ALA A 46 -2.20 -14.90 18.04
CA ALA A 46 -3.38 -15.40 18.77
C ALA A 46 -4.40 -14.30 19.09
N THR A 47 -3.91 -13.12 19.51
CA THR A 47 -4.80 -12.01 19.92
C THR A 47 -5.12 -11.03 18.79
N ARG A 48 -4.37 -11.09 17.68
CA ARG A 48 -4.44 -10.13 16.56
C ARG A 48 -4.17 -8.68 16.95
N LEU A 49 -3.58 -8.46 18.11
CA LEU A 49 -3.21 -7.14 18.63
C LEU A 49 -1.71 -6.86 18.40
N PRO A 50 -1.28 -5.58 18.38
CA PRO A 50 0.13 -5.20 18.28
C PRO A 50 0.97 -5.84 19.39
N ASP A 51 2.06 -6.52 19.01
CA ASP A 51 2.97 -7.18 19.95
C ASP A 51 4.15 -6.27 20.31
N ARG A 52 3.99 -5.54 21.41
CA ARG A 52 5.05 -4.65 21.93
C ARG A 52 6.27 -5.40 22.44
N ASN A 53 6.13 -6.67 22.85
CA ASN A 53 7.25 -7.45 23.37
C ASN A 53 8.11 -7.95 22.22
N ALA A 54 7.51 -8.43 21.14
CA ALA A 54 8.25 -8.77 19.92
C ALA A 54 9.05 -7.57 19.39
N MET A 55 8.46 -6.37 19.43
CA MET A 55 9.16 -5.15 19.02
C MET A 55 10.46 -4.88 19.79
N LYS A 56 10.46 -5.08 21.10
CA LYS A 56 11.64 -4.82 21.96
C LYS A 56 12.79 -5.79 21.71
N GLN A 57 12.50 -6.93 21.08
CA GLN A 57 13.51 -7.97 20.80
C GLN A 57 14.22 -7.73 19.47
N VAL A 58 13.71 -6.82 18.64
CA VAL A 58 14.31 -6.52 17.34
C VAL A 58 15.39 -5.46 17.51
N SER A 59 16.63 -5.86 17.22
CA SER A 59 17.77 -4.95 17.12
C SER A 59 18.25 -4.91 15.67
N LEU A 60 18.14 -3.76 15.03
CA LEU A 60 18.57 -3.55 13.66
C LEU A 60 19.51 -2.33 13.60
N PRO A 61 20.49 -2.34 12.70
CA PRO A 61 21.27 -1.15 12.40
C PRO A 61 20.36 -0.16 11.64
N TYR A 62 19.88 0.86 12.33
CA TYR A 62 18.98 1.86 11.74
C TYR A 62 19.74 2.96 11.00
N CYS A 63 19.18 3.41 9.87
CA CYS A 63 19.57 4.64 9.21
C CYS A 63 18.55 5.75 9.57
N HIS A 64 19.06 6.88 10.07
CA HIS A 64 18.20 8.02 10.46
C HIS A 64 17.75 8.88 9.27
N GLN A 65 18.34 8.68 8.09
CA GLN A 65 17.94 9.40 6.89
C GLN A 65 16.56 8.93 6.41
N SER A 66 15.62 9.87 6.24
CA SER A 66 14.33 9.64 5.62
C SER A 66 14.38 10.02 4.15
N ILE A 67 14.00 9.09 3.26
CA ILE A 67 13.97 9.37 1.81
C ILE A 67 12.84 10.31 1.43
N LEU A 68 11.70 10.25 2.13
CA LEU A 68 10.53 11.10 1.87
C LEU A 68 10.49 12.36 2.74
N GLY A 69 11.38 12.49 3.74
CA GLY A 69 11.40 13.61 4.68
C GLY A 69 10.28 13.59 5.73
N HIS A 70 9.37 12.63 5.67
CA HIS A 70 8.27 12.46 6.62
C HIS A 70 7.93 10.97 6.81
N ASP A 71 7.25 10.66 7.91
CA ASP A 71 6.72 9.31 8.14
C ASP A 71 5.34 9.16 7.51
N PRO A 72 5.01 7.95 7.01
CA PRO A 72 3.67 7.65 6.50
C PRO A 72 2.64 7.84 7.61
N LYS A 73 1.57 8.58 7.31
CA LYS A 73 0.42 8.73 8.21
C LYS A 73 -0.73 7.89 7.68
N ARG A 74 -1.52 7.32 8.60
CA ARG A 74 -2.73 6.60 8.22
C ARG A 74 -3.66 7.50 7.41
N LEU A 75 -4.22 6.95 6.34
CA LEU A 75 -5.22 7.65 5.53
C LEU A 75 -6.49 7.87 6.35
N SER A 76 -7.01 9.09 6.29
CA SER A 76 -8.29 9.44 6.93
C SER A 76 -9.46 8.75 6.23
N GLU A 77 -10.54 8.63 6.95
CA GLU A 77 -11.82 8.23 6.39
C GLU A 77 -12.43 9.41 5.63
N ASN A 78 -12.91 9.14 4.42
CA ASN A 78 -13.70 10.09 3.65
C ASN A 78 -15.14 9.58 3.56
N THR A 79 -16.05 10.46 3.26
CA THR A 79 -17.44 10.14 2.95
C THR A 79 -17.72 10.41 1.47
N GLY A 80 -18.79 9.82 0.94
CA GLY A 80 -19.18 10.07 -0.46
C GLY A 80 -18.38 9.23 -1.47
N TYR A 81 -17.91 8.05 -1.07
CA TYR A 81 -17.35 7.09 -2.02
C TYR A 81 -18.42 6.62 -3.00
N GLU A 82 -18.12 6.74 -4.29
CA GLU A 82 -18.92 6.18 -5.37
C GLU A 82 -18.39 4.80 -5.75
N ALA A 83 -19.28 3.87 -6.12
CA ALA A 83 -18.88 2.55 -6.59
C ALA A 83 -18.06 2.69 -7.88
N MET A 84 -16.86 2.12 -7.89
CA MET A 84 -15.94 2.19 -9.01
C MET A 84 -15.78 0.83 -9.70
N ALA A 85 -15.53 -0.22 -8.95
CA ALA A 85 -15.30 -1.56 -9.47
C ALA A 85 -15.72 -2.64 -8.48
N ARG A 86 -15.88 -3.86 -9.00
CA ARG A 86 -15.98 -5.09 -8.22
C ARG A 86 -14.92 -6.05 -8.72
N VAL A 87 -14.16 -6.63 -7.81
CA VAL A 87 -13.08 -7.55 -8.12
C VAL A 87 -13.22 -8.83 -7.31
N TYR A 88 -12.73 -9.92 -7.88
CA TYR A 88 -12.69 -11.23 -7.26
C TYR A 88 -11.25 -11.69 -7.22
N PRO A 89 -10.64 -11.89 -6.03
CA PRO A 89 -9.29 -12.42 -5.94
C PRO A 89 -9.18 -13.75 -6.68
N ARG A 90 -8.13 -13.91 -7.48
CA ARG A 90 -7.83 -15.14 -8.23
C ARG A 90 -6.78 -15.94 -7.48
N PHE A 91 -6.62 -17.20 -7.81
CA PHE A 91 -5.57 -18.05 -7.22
C PHE A 91 -4.17 -17.42 -7.29
N SER A 92 -3.84 -16.76 -8.42
CA SER A 92 -2.57 -16.08 -8.62
C SER A 92 -2.36 -14.82 -7.76
N ASP A 93 -3.42 -14.31 -7.14
CA ASP A 93 -3.38 -13.12 -6.30
C ASP A 93 -2.94 -13.43 -4.87
N PHE A 94 -3.00 -14.72 -4.48
CA PHE A 94 -2.62 -15.17 -3.14
C PHE A 94 -1.13 -15.49 -3.06
N ASP A 95 -0.51 -15.06 -1.96
CA ASP A 95 0.86 -15.43 -1.63
C ASP A 95 0.91 -16.79 -0.90
N PHE A 96 2.13 -17.22 -0.52
CA PHE A 96 2.33 -18.51 0.17
C PHE A 96 1.77 -18.53 1.60
N HIS A 97 1.37 -17.40 2.17
CA HIS A 97 0.64 -17.31 3.43
C HIS A 97 -0.88 -17.39 3.26
N ALA A 98 -1.34 -17.62 2.03
CA ALA A 98 -2.76 -17.60 1.65
C ALA A 98 -3.44 -16.25 1.90
N HIS A 99 -2.69 -15.16 1.82
CA HIS A 99 -3.22 -13.80 1.82
C HIS A 99 -3.10 -13.20 0.44
N VAL A 100 -4.03 -12.31 0.08
CA VAL A 100 -3.89 -11.53 -1.16
C VAL A 100 -2.62 -10.69 -1.07
N ASN A 101 -1.73 -10.86 -2.05
CA ASN A 101 -0.46 -10.16 -2.11
C ASN A 101 -0.66 -8.64 -2.17
N ASN A 102 0.14 -7.89 -1.42
CA ASN A 102 0.02 -6.44 -1.32
C ASN A 102 0.08 -5.70 -2.67
N SER A 103 0.80 -6.22 -3.66
CA SER A 103 0.89 -5.62 -4.99
C SER A 103 -0.41 -5.71 -5.79
N VAL A 104 -1.25 -6.70 -5.51
CA VAL A 104 -2.52 -6.94 -6.22
C VAL A 104 -3.49 -5.79 -6.01
N TYR A 105 -3.53 -5.21 -4.82
CA TYR A 105 -4.40 -4.07 -4.52
C TYR A 105 -4.10 -2.86 -5.41
N VAL A 106 -2.82 -2.63 -5.72
CA VAL A 106 -2.41 -1.59 -6.67
C VAL A 106 -2.96 -1.88 -8.06
N GLY A 107 -2.86 -3.15 -8.51
CA GLY A 107 -3.44 -3.58 -9.77
C GLY A 107 -4.94 -3.30 -9.85
N TRP A 108 -5.71 -3.72 -8.83
CA TRP A 108 -7.15 -3.47 -8.80
C TRP A 108 -7.53 -1.99 -8.87
N ILE A 109 -6.75 -1.11 -8.21
CA ILE A 109 -6.97 0.34 -8.26
C ILE A 109 -6.72 0.84 -9.68
N PHE A 110 -5.61 0.46 -10.30
CA PHE A 110 -5.29 0.92 -11.66
C PHE A 110 -6.22 0.33 -12.70
N ASP A 111 -6.60 -0.94 -12.59
CA ASP A 111 -7.54 -1.61 -13.49
C ASP A 111 -8.97 -1.04 -13.39
N SER A 112 -9.26 -0.26 -12.33
CA SER A 112 -10.53 0.45 -12.18
C SER A 112 -10.67 1.64 -13.13
N TYR A 113 -9.60 2.06 -13.80
CA TYR A 113 -9.61 3.15 -14.78
C TYR A 113 -9.61 2.60 -16.20
N THR A 114 -10.05 3.44 -17.13
CA THR A 114 -9.96 3.13 -18.55
C THR A 114 -8.52 3.32 -19.07
N SER A 115 -8.17 2.67 -20.18
CA SER A 115 -6.89 2.91 -20.86
C SER A 115 -6.70 4.38 -21.27
N GLY A 116 -7.76 5.04 -21.72
CA GLY A 116 -7.73 6.46 -22.07
C GLY A 116 -7.40 7.39 -20.89
N PHE A 117 -7.78 7.00 -19.67
CA PHE A 117 -7.36 7.73 -18.46
C PHE A 117 -5.85 7.61 -18.27
N HIS A 118 -5.30 6.39 -18.39
CA HIS A 118 -3.87 6.13 -18.23
C HIS A 118 -3.00 6.74 -19.34
N GLU A 119 -3.57 7.01 -20.52
CA GLU A 119 -2.87 7.73 -21.58
C GLU A 119 -2.61 9.20 -21.22
N GLN A 120 -3.53 9.79 -20.46
CA GLN A 120 -3.52 11.22 -20.11
C GLN A 120 -2.94 11.52 -18.72
N HIS A 121 -2.90 10.53 -17.83
CA HIS A 121 -2.50 10.72 -16.43
C HIS A 121 -1.38 9.75 -16.04
N ARG A 122 -0.46 10.25 -15.23
CA ARG A 122 0.61 9.44 -14.62
C ARG A 122 0.52 9.53 -13.10
N PRO A 123 0.70 8.42 -12.37
CA PRO A 123 0.71 8.46 -10.93
C PRO A 123 1.96 9.18 -10.44
N LEU A 124 1.78 10.20 -9.59
CA LEU A 124 2.87 10.89 -8.89
C LEU A 124 3.13 10.26 -7.54
N ARG A 125 2.05 9.87 -6.85
CA ARG A 125 2.13 9.29 -5.52
C ARG A 125 1.04 8.26 -5.35
N ILE A 126 1.39 7.18 -4.66
CA ILE A 126 0.42 6.20 -4.16
C ILE A 126 0.71 5.91 -2.69
N GLN A 127 -0.34 5.82 -1.89
CA GLN A 127 -0.29 5.32 -0.53
C GLN A 127 -1.36 4.27 -0.34
N LEU A 128 -1.02 3.17 0.33
CA LEU A 128 -1.96 2.11 0.71
C LEU A 128 -1.86 1.85 2.21
N ASP A 129 -3.02 1.73 2.85
CA ASP A 129 -3.19 1.26 4.22
C ASP A 129 -3.91 -0.09 4.17
N PHE A 130 -3.22 -1.16 4.54
CA PHE A 130 -3.79 -2.50 4.69
C PHE A 130 -4.44 -2.59 6.08
N ILE A 131 -5.76 -2.80 6.13
CA ILE A 131 -6.57 -2.71 7.35
C ILE A 131 -6.98 -4.10 7.83
N HIS A 132 -7.50 -4.94 6.91
CA HIS A 132 -7.80 -6.34 7.17
C HIS A 132 -7.23 -7.20 6.06
N GLU A 133 -6.65 -8.33 6.46
CA GLU A 133 -6.12 -9.32 5.53
C GLU A 133 -7.26 -9.92 4.71
N LEU A 134 -7.04 -10.08 3.42
CA LEU A 134 -7.92 -10.82 2.52
C LEU A 134 -7.40 -12.25 2.37
N ILE A 135 -8.18 -13.20 2.85
CA ILE A 135 -7.85 -14.63 2.89
C ILE A 135 -8.85 -15.50 2.12
N SER A 136 -9.79 -14.88 1.42
CA SER A 136 -10.84 -15.58 0.66
C SER A 136 -11.05 -14.92 -0.69
N ASP A 137 -11.64 -15.67 -1.61
CA ASP A 137 -11.98 -15.29 -2.98
C ASP A 137 -13.33 -14.56 -3.12
N GLY A 138 -13.86 -14.05 -2.01
CA GLY A 138 -15.10 -13.27 -1.99
C GLY A 138 -15.01 -11.97 -2.78
N GLU A 139 -16.16 -11.45 -3.22
CA GLU A 139 -16.26 -10.19 -3.93
C GLU A 139 -15.76 -9.03 -3.07
N ILE A 140 -14.90 -8.19 -3.65
CA ILE A 140 -14.43 -6.92 -3.10
C ILE A 140 -15.04 -5.79 -3.90
N SER A 141 -15.81 -4.94 -3.23
CA SER A 141 -16.28 -3.69 -3.81
C SER A 141 -15.23 -2.60 -3.60
N ILE A 142 -14.88 -1.89 -4.66
CA ILE A 142 -13.96 -0.75 -4.63
C ILE A 142 -14.78 0.51 -4.81
N GLY A 143 -14.72 1.39 -3.82
CA GLY A 143 -15.28 2.74 -3.87
C GLY A 143 -14.18 3.76 -4.12
N MET A 144 -14.53 4.85 -4.80
CA MET A 144 -13.64 5.97 -5.06
C MET A 144 -14.29 7.30 -4.70
N TYR A 145 -13.52 8.16 -4.03
CA TYR A 145 -13.83 9.57 -3.81
C TYR A 145 -12.77 10.43 -4.47
N ARG A 146 -13.17 11.41 -5.27
CA ARG A 146 -12.26 12.29 -6.05
C ARG A 146 -12.27 13.71 -5.51
N HIS A 147 -11.07 14.27 -5.40
CA HIS A 147 -10.87 15.70 -5.18
C HIS A 147 -9.82 16.21 -6.17
N GLY A 148 -10.24 16.68 -7.32
CA GLY A 148 -9.33 17.03 -8.42
C GLY A 148 -8.56 15.79 -8.92
N LEU A 149 -7.24 15.89 -8.92
CA LEU A 149 -6.33 14.80 -9.29
C LEU A 149 -5.91 13.90 -8.10
N ILE A 150 -6.50 14.11 -6.91
CA ILE A 150 -6.28 13.27 -5.75
C ILE A 150 -7.49 12.35 -5.61
N HIS A 151 -7.27 11.05 -5.80
CA HIS A 151 -8.29 10.03 -5.73
C HIS A 151 -8.08 9.16 -4.49
N HIS A 152 -9.10 9.03 -3.68
CA HIS A 152 -9.14 8.17 -2.51
C HIS A 152 -9.94 6.92 -2.81
N PHE A 153 -9.47 5.78 -2.34
CA PHE A 153 -10.12 4.49 -2.52
C PHE A 153 -10.35 3.80 -1.20
N GLU A 154 -11.39 3.00 -1.16
CA GLU A 154 -11.57 1.97 -0.16
C GLU A 154 -12.04 0.68 -0.81
N GLY A 155 -11.52 -0.45 -0.31
CA GLY A 155 -11.98 -1.77 -0.71
C GLY A 155 -12.63 -2.48 0.46
N ARG A 156 -13.81 -3.06 0.21
CA ARG A 156 -14.62 -3.76 1.22
C ARG A 156 -15.01 -5.14 0.71
N VAL A 157 -14.96 -6.15 1.59
CA VAL A 157 -15.62 -7.44 1.32
C VAL A 157 -17.12 -7.18 1.22
N SER A 158 -17.72 -7.44 0.05
CA SER A 158 -19.11 -7.08 -0.24
C SER A 158 -20.10 -7.73 0.72
N GLU A 159 -19.90 -9.00 1.08
CA GLU A 159 -20.80 -9.75 1.95
C GLU A 159 -20.93 -9.16 3.37
N LYS A 160 -19.83 -8.68 3.95
CA LYS A 160 -19.75 -8.20 5.35
C LYS A 160 -19.50 -6.71 5.46
N ALA A 161 -19.36 -6.00 4.35
CA ALA A 161 -18.95 -4.61 4.28
C ALA A 161 -17.63 -4.32 5.06
N THR A 162 -16.80 -5.35 5.30
CA THR A 162 -15.56 -5.24 6.04
C THR A 162 -14.55 -4.46 5.22
N LEU A 163 -14.05 -3.36 5.78
CA LEU A 163 -13.03 -2.53 5.15
C LEU A 163 -11.68 -3.28 5.15
N CYS A 164 -11.10 -3.51 3.98
CA CYS A 164 -9.84 -4.24 3.82
C CYS A 164 -8.66 -3.32 3.60
N PHE A 165 -8.85 -2.28 2.80
CA PHE A 165 -7.80 -1.32 2.52
C PHE A 165 -8.34 0.07 2.26
N ARG A 166 -7.48 1.06 2.42
CA ARG A 166 -7.64 2.42 1.87
C ARG A 166 -6.44 2.74 1.01
N ALA A 167 -6.67 3.54 -0.01
CA ALA A 167 -5.59 4.05 -0.83
C ALA A 167 -5.82 5.51 -1.21
N LEU A 168 -4.71 6.18 -1.53
CA LEU A 168 -4.68 7.50 -2.12
C LEU A 168 -3.77 7.44 -3.33
N VAL A 169 -4.24 7.93 -4.46
CA VAL A 169 -3.44 8.13 -5.66
C VAL A 169 -3.52 9.59 -6.05
N GLU A 170 -2.37 10.21 -6.21
CA GLU A 170 -2.22 11.55 -6.76
C GLU A 170 -1.74 11.42 -8.20
N TRP A 171 -2.46 12.03 -9.11
CA TRP A 171 -2.21 11.98 -10.54
C TRP A 171 -1.60 13.29 -11.05
N HIS A 172 -0.94 13.17 -12.20
CA HIS A 172 -0.37 14.30 -12.95
C HIS A 172 -0.91 14.28 -14.35
#